data_936cfc1ad27430442c56f4ec085b961e
#
_entry.id   936cfc1ad27430442c56f4ec085b961e
#
_cell.length_a   1.000
_cell.length_b   1.000
_cell.length_c   1.000
_cell.angle_alpha   90.00
_cell.angle_beta   90.00
_cell.angle_gamma   90.00
#
_symmetry.space_group_name_H-M   'P 1'
#
loop_
_entity.id
_entity.type
_entity.pdbx_description
1 polymer ?
#
loop_
_entity_poly.entity_id
_entity_poly.type
_entity_poly.pdbx_seq_one_letter_code
_entity_poly.pdbx_strand_id
1 'polypeptide(L)'
;METLLFSKTFRCIVFFGWMMIAVMSCPSEMKCKRYSLDTSKSLRVTCSGGLHGKFQTGTRRQVHVITLCRWPNSTFDPTIIEHRFPELRNLTLQDSEVTRLKAFSSDLKQLQVLNMSGLRLNWIADSTFSELKKLRVLDLRNNSLSQLEQSALESPPALQKVYLSGNPWDCSSDLTWLVDEGGNSSVVRRVVDRDKMICNNETYPKKPVLPIMGMLKTLQAECPTAPPTNCTCHMNYVAPNPDGVTLQPFTTINCSYRGLIDLPDKLPSVTTTLLVKGNQISSLKPLVNNPHYRNVMDMFLDDNHIRSIEALEGTDWLLKFRVLSLRSNQLTEVPTYALDNALQRNRNAAIVHLGNNPWICDCFFTPSFQDFIIKYRKLVKDIDDVRCSSVHGDENSLTQIQALSRSAVCSEPSEYLIQPLDLLNAILASLIVLVIGKLIYDYWSFKKTGKLPWLVAKMP
;
A
#
# COMPACT_ATOMS: atom_id res chain seq x y z
N MET A 1 -10.90 38.76 41.86
CA MET A 1 -11.08 40.19 41.49
C MET A 1 -10.35 40.35 40.16
N GLU A 2 -10.89 40.44 39.01
CA GLU A 2 -12.18 40.85 38.47
C GLU A 2 -12.46 40.04 37.20
N THR A 3 -13.66 39.56 37.13
CA THR A 3 -14.25 38.91 35.96
C THR A 3 -14.54 39.95 34.90
N LEU A 4 -14.09 39.73 33.67
CA LEU A 4 -14.62 40.41 32.50
C LEU A 4 -15.15 39.40 31.49
N LEU A 5 -16.47 39.33 31.45
CA LEU A 5 -17.27 38.74 30.38
C LEU A 5 -16.93 39.46 29.06
N PHE A 6 -16.40 38.72 28.07
CA PHE A 6 -16.38 39.18 26.68
C PHE A 6 -17.41 38.40 25.87
N SER A 7 -18.39 39.20 25.45
CA SER A 7 -19.47 38.85 24.52
C SER A 7 -18.98 38.26 23.22
N LYS A 8 -19.57 37.09 22.85
CA LYS A 8 -19.40 36.43 21.56
C LYS A 8 -20.02 37.26 20.43
N THR A 9 -19.24 38.05 19.75
CA THR A 9 -19.54 38.54 18.39
C THR A 9 -18.23 38.66 17.62
N PHE A 10 -17.64 37.56 17.20
CA PHE A 10 -16.57 37.60 16.21
C PHE A 10 -17.19 37.57 14.80
N ARG A 11 -17.25 38.73 14.16
CA ARG A 11 -17.53 38.87 12.72
C ARG A 11 -16.27 38.54 11.96
N CYS A 12 -16.24 37.40 11.26
CA CYS A 12 -15.25 37.15 10.21
C CYS A 12 -15.58 38.02 8.98
N ILE A 13 -14.86 39.10 8.79
CA ILE A 13 -14.83 39.85 7.52
C ILE A 13 -13.78 39.16 6.64
N VAL A 14 -14.21 38.41 5.65
CA VAL A 14 -13.34 37.91 4.58
C VAL A 14 -13.38 38.92 3.43
N PHE A 15 -12.30 39.66 3.25
CA PHE A 15 -12.07 40.49 2.08
C PHE A 15 -11.66 39.62 0.90
N PHE A 16 -12.56 39.41 -0.03
CA PHE A 16 -12.21 39.04 -1.40
C PHE A 16 -12.92 39.98 -2.35
N GLY A 17 -12.15 40.49 -3.29
CA GLY A 17 -12.57 41.55 -4.22
C GLY A 17 -13.89 41.23 -4.96
N TRP A 18 -14.76 42.23 -4.98
CA TRP A 18 -15.96 42.31 -5.82
C TRP A 18 -17.09 41.30 -5.56
N MET A 19 -17.57 41.26 -4.35
CA MET A 19 -18.98 41.10 -3.99
C MET A 19 -19.07 41.14 -2.45
N MET A 20 -19.37 42.28 -1.84
CA MET A 20 -19.84 42.31 -0.47
C MET A 20 -21.19 41.59 -0.42
N ILE A 21 -21.17 40.29 -0.16
CA ILE A 21 -22.34 39.60 0.36
C ILE A 21 -22.36 39.92 1.86
N ALA A 22 -23.09 40.93 2.24
CA ALA A 22 -23.41 41.16 3.64
C ALA A 22 -24.09 39.88 4.14
N VAL A 23 -23.42 39.11 4.99
CA VAL A 23 -24.02 37.98 5.71
C VAL A 23 -25.05 38.59 6.65
N MET A 24 -26.29 38.71 6.18
CA MET A 24 -27.37 39.15 7.03
C MET A 24 -27.70 38.00 7.98
N SER A 25 -27.61 38.27 9.28
CA SER A 25 -28.02 37.33 10.33
C SER A 25 -29.47 36.89 10.10
N CYS A 26 -29.73 35.61 10.31
CA CYS A 26 -31.09 35.08 10.26
C CYS A 26 -32.03 35.81 11.22
N PRO A 27 -33.27 36.14 10.82
CA PRO A 27 -34.25 36.73 11.73
C PRO A 27 -34.43 35.85 12.96
N SER A 28 -34.47 36.45 14.16
CA SER A 28 -34.72 35.70 15.41
C SER A 28 -36.12 35.10 15.47
N GLU A 29 -37.09 35.77 14.86
CA GLU A 29 -38.49 35.31 14.78
C GLU A 29 -38.76 34.49 13.52
N MET A 30 -39.77 33.60 13.57
CA MET A 30 -40.25 32.84 12.41
C MET A 30 -41.06 33.71 11.45
N LYS A 31 -40.37 34.61 10.74
CA LYS A 31 -40.95 35.59 9.81
C LYS A 31 -40.09 35.75 8.59
N CYS A 32 -40.69 36.27 7.50
CA CYS A 32 -39.99 36.70 6.32
C CYS A 32 -39.78 38.22 6.34
N LYS A 33 -38.51 38.68 6.22
CA LYS A 33 -38.17 40.12 6.03
C LYS A 33 -37.86 40.35 4.56
N ARG A 34 -38.26 41.52 4.07
CA ARG A 34 -38.04 41.95 2.68
C ARG A 34 -37.10 43.16 2.68
N TYR A 35 -36.17 43.16 1.74
CA TYR A 35 -35.20 44.25 1.58
C TYR A 35 -35.12 44.65 0.12
N SER A 36 -35.15 45.92 -0.20
CA SER A 36 -34.83 46.41 -1.55
C SER A 36 -33.34 46.29 -1.80
N LEU A 37 -32.95 45.82 -2.98
CA LEU A 37 -31.54 45.61 -3.34
C LEU A 37 -30.92 46.85 -4.01
N ASP A 38 -31.74 47.75 -4.59
CA ASP A 38 -31.30 49.01 -5.22
C ASP A 38 -32.52 49.81 -5.76
N THR A 39 -32.24 50.94 -6.46
CA THR A 39 -33.20 51.74 -7.23
C THR A 39 -33.95 50.89 -8.34
N SER A 40 -33.41 49.74 -8.72
CA SER A 40 -34.09 48.73 -9.55
C SER A 40 -35.03 47.92 -8.64
N LYS A 41 -36.32 47.80 -9.00
CA LYS A 41 -37.39 47.10 -8.27
C LYS A 41 -37.06 45.63 -7.88
N SER A 42 -35.81 45.33 -7.46
CA SER A 42 -35.27 44.02 -7.12
C SER A 42 -35.33 43.81 -5.60
N LEU A 43 -35.92 42.68 -5.18
CA LEU A 43 -36.16 42.32 -3.79
C LEU A 43 -35.32 41.13 -3.33
N ARG A 44 -34.78 41.26 -2.11
CA ARG A 44 -34.24 40.12 -1.31
C ARG A 44 -35.26 39.75 -0.23
N VAL A 45 -35.49 38.49 -0.05
CA VAL A 45 -36.35 37.91 0.98
C VAL A 45 -35.52 37.03 1.91
N THR A 46 -35.58 37.22 3.19
CA THR A 46 -34.94 36.37 4.20
C THR A 46 -36.01 35.82 5.13
N CYS A 47 -36.20 34.52 5.16
CA CYS A 47 -37.22 33.84 5.96
C CYS A 47 -36.56 32.92 6.99
N SER A 48 -37.14 32.82 8.17
CA SER A 48 -36.73 31.88 9.22
C SER A 48 -37.87 30.91 9.57
N GLY A 49 -37.54 29.60 9.70
CA GLY A 49 -38.51 28.55 10.03
C GLY A 49 -39.41 28.13 8.85
N GLY A 50 -39.01 28.47 7.61
CA GLY A 50 -39.76 28.16 6.39
C GLY A 50 -40.20 29.40 5.64
N LEU A 51 -40.95 29.22 4.53
CA LEU A 51 -41.44 30.29 3.68
C LEU A 51 -42.81 30.75 4.16
N HIS A 52 -42.85 31.74 5.01
CA HIS A 52 -44.08 32.28 5.60
C HIS A 52 -44.57 33.53 4.88
N GLY A 53 -45.90 33.71 4.79
CA GLY A 53 -46.56 34.87 4.30
C GLY A 53 -47.08 34.77 2.89
N LYS A 54 -48.04 35.65 2.54
CA LYS A 54 -48.64 35.79 1.21
C LYS A 54 -47.79 36.76 0.38
N PHE A 55 -47.33 36.35 -0.77
CA PHE A 55 -46.67 37.18 -1.76
C PHE A 55 -47.60 37.47 -2.90
N GLN A 56 -47.89 38.79 -3.15
CA GLN A 56 -48.69 39.19 -4.30
C GLN A 56 -47.98 38.88 -5.62
N THR A 57 -48.69 38.64 -6.71
CA THR A 57 -48.11 38.20 -7.99
C THR A 57 -47.07 39.18 -8.53
N GLY A 58 -47.27 40.46 -8.42
CA GLY A 58 -46.32 41.50 -8.86
C GLY A 58 -45.00 41.48 -8.02
N THR A 59 -45.13 41.28 -6.72
CA THR A 59 -43.96 41.17 -5.81
C THR A 59 -43.13 39.90 -6.04
N ARG A 60 -43.79 38.79 -6.41
CA ARG A 60 -43.09 37.51 -6.68
C ARG A 60 -42.08 37.60 -7.82
N ARG A 61 -42.39 38.34 -8.88
CA ARG A 61 -41.48 38.60 -10.01
C ARG A 61 -40.34 39.53 -9.70
N GLN A 62 -40.40 40.27 -8.61
CA GLN A 62 -39.33 41.19 -8.17
C GLN A 62 -38.32 40.50 -7.23
N VAL A 63 -38.63 39.29 -6.72
CA VAL A 63 -37.77 38.57 -5.81
C VAL A 63 -36.67 37.84 -6.61
N HIS A 64 -35.43 38.31 -6.48
CA HIS A 64 -34.24 37.76 -7.12
C HIS A 64 -33.33 37.00 -6.15
N VAL A 65 -33.42 37.25 -4.85
CA VAL A 65 -32.60 36.63 -3.83
C VAL A 65 -33.46 36.14 -2.66
N ILE A 66 -33.34 34.83 -2.37
CA ILE A 66 -33.99 34.22 -1.21
C ILE A 66 -32.92 33.63 -0.27
N THR A 67 -33.05 33.90 1.00
CA THR A 67 -32.29 33.25 2.08
C THR A 67 -33.28 32.54 3.00
N LEU A 68 -33.17 31.25 3.16
CA LEU A 68 -33.97 30.43 4.06
C LEU A 68 -33.12 30.00 5.24
N CYS A 69 -33.53 30.38 6.43
CA CYS A 69 -32.86 30.07 7.67
C CYS A 69 -33.70 29.08 8.49
N ARG A 70 -33.01 28.20 9.23
CA ARG A 70 -33.66 27.26 10.14
C ARG A 70 -34.82 26.52 9.49
N TRP A 71 -34.52 25.91 8.32
CA TRP A 71 -35.46 25.08 7.60
C TRP A 71 -35.97 23.94 8.50
N PRO A 72 -37.30 23.73 8.64
CA PRO A 72 -37.83 22.87 9.69
C PRO A 72 -37.68 21.36 9.37
N ASN A 73 -37.51 20.98 8.12
CA ASN A 73 -37.49 19.59 7.67
C ASN A 73 -36.07 19.14 7.29
N SER A 74 -35.78 17.84 7.50
CA SER A 74 -34.52 17.22 7.06
C SER A 74 -34.38 17.11 5.55
N THR A 75 -35.49 17.23 4.82
CA THR A 75 -35.51 17.23 3.33
C THR A 75 -35.89 18.60 2.83
N PHE A 76 -35.13 19.15 1.92
CA PHE A 76 -35.48 20.35 1.19
C PHE A 76 -36.16 20.00 -0.11
N ASP A 77 -37.41 20.52 -0.30
CA ASP A 77 -38.20 20.36 -1.51
C ASP A 77 -38.28 21.71 -2.25
N PRO A 78 -37.60 21.85 -3.40
CA PRO A 78 -37.56 23.10 -4.16
C PRO A 78 -38.94 23.56 -4.69
N THR A 79 -39.92 22.64 -4.86
CA THR A 79 -41.25 22.96 -5.39
C THR A 79 -41.95 24.06 -4.61
N ILE A 80 -41.61 24.24 -3.33
CA ILE A 80 -42.16 25.28 -2.46
C ILE A 80 -41.81 26.69 -2.95
N ILE A 81 -40.66 26.85 -3.64
CA ILE A 81 -40.18 28.14 -4.15
C ILE A 81 -40.35 28.29 -5.66
N GLU A 82 -40.30 27.17 -6.41
CA GLU A 82 -40.27 27.14 -7.89
C GLU A 82 -41.44 27.88 -8.52
N HIS A 83 -42.65 27.52 -8.21
CA HIS A 83 -43.84 28.17 -8.77
C HIS A 83 -44.10 29.57 -8.20
N ARG A 84 -43.40 29.96 -7.13
CA ARG A 84 -43.64 31.24 -6.45
C ARG A 84 -42.74 32.37 -6.95
N PHE A 85 -41.47 32.04 -7.34
CA PHE A 85 -40.43 33.01 -7.65
C PHE A 85 -39.70 32.68 -8.97
N PRO A 86 -40.34 32.86 -10.13
CA PRO A 86 -39.75 32.46 -11.41
C PRO A 86 -38.50 33.24 -11.82
N GLU A 87 -38.30 34.45 -11.24
CA GLU A 87 -37.12 35.31 -11.51
C GLU A 87 -36.01 35.17 -10.48
N LEU A 88 -36.09 34.12 -9.64
CA LEU A 88 -35.11 33.86 -8.62
C LEU A 88 -33.72 33.59 -9.22
N ARG A 89 -32.71 34.34 -8.78
CA ARG A 89 -31.30 34.22 -9.21
C ARG A 89 -30.38 33.58 -8.15
N ASN A 90 -30.63 33.91 -6.88
CA ASN A 90 -29.80 33.42 -5.78
C ASN A 90 -30.67 32.78 -4.70
N LEU A 91 -30.35 31.54 -4.37
CA LEU A 91 -30.96 30.78 -3.28
C LEU A 91 -29.89 30.40 -2.26
N THR A 92 -30.13 30.71 -0.99
CA THR A 92 -29.25 30.32 0.12
C THR A 92 -30.08 29.63 1.20
N LEU A 93 -29.63 28.47 1.64
CA LEU A 93 -30.07 27.84 2.88
C LEU A 93 -28.95 27.96 3.92
N GLN A 94 -29.31 28.34 5.14
CA GLN A 94 -28.34 28.44 6.23
C GLN A 94 -28.98 28.10 7.58
N ASP A 95 -28.14 27.78 8.57
CA ASP A 95 -28.55 27.41 9.94
C ASP A 95 -29.65 26.31 9.94
N SER A 96 -29.54 25.32 9.05
CA SER A 96 -30.57 24.32 8.81
C SER A 96 -29.97 22.90 8.84
N GLU A 97 -30.74 21.92 9.31
CA GLU A 97 -30.32 20.51 9.42
C GLU A 97 -30.84 19.68 8.25
N VAL A 98 -30.70 20.21 7.01
CA VAL A 98 -31.11 19.51 5.81
C VAL A 98 -30.12 18.42 5.47
N THR A 99 -30.60 17.17 5.36
CA THR A 99 -29.77 16.00 4.99
C THR A 99 -29.96 15.56 3.56
N ARG A 100 -31.13 15.89 2.94
CA ARG A 100 -31.49 15.46 1.57
C ARG A 100 -32.04 16.62 0.77
N LEU A 101 -31.70 16.63 -0.53
CA LEU A 101 -32.28 17.51 -1.53
C LEU A 101 -33.16 16.71 -2.48
N LYS A 102 -34.37 17.24 -2.78
CA LYS A 102 -35.10 16.79 -3.97
C LYS A 102 -34.56 17.47 -5.22
N ALA A 103 -34.74 16.86 -6.36
CA ALA A 103 -34.35 17.45 -7.66
C ALA A 103 -35.04 18.80 -7.89
N PHE A 104 -34.31 19.73 -8.47
CA PHE A 104 -34.84 21.01 -8.91
C PHE A 104 -35.56 20.82 -10.24
N SER A 105 -36.69 21.52 -10.44
CA SER A 105 -37.42 21.50 -11.70
C SER A 105 -36.95 22.62 -12.64
N SER A 106 -37.43 22.56 -13.89
CA SER A 106 -37.14 23.57 -14.89
C SER A 106 -37.80 24.95 -14.63
N ASP A 107 -38.57 25.12 -13.56
CA ASP A 107 -39.26 26.37 -13.24
C ASP A 107 -38.34 27.47 -12.70
N LEU A 108 -37.18 27.08 -12.10
CA LEU A 108 -36.15 28.01 -11.67
C LEU A 108 -35.16 28.39 -12.78
N LYS A 109 -35.68 28.82 -13.91
CA LYS A 109 -34.93 29.13 -15.15
C LYS A 109 -33.84 30.18 -14.99
N GLN A 110 -33.95 31.04 -13.97
CA GLN A 110 -33.03 32.18 -13.76
C GLN A 110 -32.01 31.95 -12.61
N LEU A 111 -32.07 30.81 -11.93
CA LEU A 111 -31.18 30.51 -10.79
C LEU A 111 -29.72 30.44 -11.23
N GLN A 112 -28.88 31.28 -10.65
CA GLN A 112 -27.47 31.44 -10.98
C GLN A 112 -26.55 31.01 -9.81
N VAL A 113 -26.99 31.23 -8.57
CA VAL A 113 -26.23 30.91 -7.38
C VAL A 113 -27.07 30.08 -6.43
N LEU A 114 -26.56 28.91 -6.08
CA LEU A 114 -27.15 28.02 -5.10
C LEU A 114 -26.14 27.79 -3.97
N ASN A 115 -26.46 28.34 -2.78
CA ASN A 115 -25.63 28.16 -1.59
C ASN A 115 -26.35 27.26 -0.59
N MET A 116 -25.77 26.07 -0.37
CA MET A 116 -26.22 25.03 0.54
C MET A 116 -25.12 24.70 1.55
N SER A 117 -24.23 25.66 1.87
CA SER A 117 -23.12 25.42 2.77
C SER A 117 -23.54 25.36 4.24
N GLY A 118 -22.88 24.54 5.05
CA GLY A 118 -23.10 24.43 6.49
C GLY A 118 -24.42 23.74 6.87
N LEU A 119 -24.95 22.91 6.00
CA LEU A 119 -26.10 22.03 6.26
C LEU A 119 -25.57 20.66 6.77
N ARG A 120 -26.39 19.63 6.66
CA ARG A 120 -26.01 18.23 6.95
C ARG A 120 -26.26 17.30 5.75
N LEU A 121 -26.11 17.83 4.54
CA LEU A 121 -26.32 17.05 3.32
C LEU A 121 -25.36 15.88 3.29
N ASN A 122 -25.90 14.67 3.17
CA ASN A 122 -25.13 13.43 3.14
C ASN A 122 -25.20 12.71 1.80
N TRP A 123 -26.12 13.09 0.92
CA TRP A 123 -26.28 12.50 -0.40
C TRP A 123 -26.94 13.47 -1.39
N ILE A 124 -26.50 13.41 -2.64
CA ILE A 124 -27.00 14.20 -3.77
C ILE A 124 -27.17 13.25 -4.96
N ALA A 125 -28.36 13.20 -5.55
CA ALA A 125 -28.60 12.42 -6.76
C ALA A 125 -28.04 13.12 -8.01
N ASP A 126 -27.65 12.35 -9.01
CA ASP A 126 -27.09 12.85 -10.27
C ASP A 126 -27.98 13.86 -10.99
N SER A 127 -29.29 13.65 -10.93
CA SER A 127 -30.27 14.53 -11.57
C SER A 127 -30.67 15.75 -10.74
N THR A 128 -30.13 15.92 -9.53
CA THR A 128 -30.56 16.96 -8.60
C THR A 128 -30.50 18.36 -9.20
N PHE A 129 -29.48 18.68 -9.97
CA PHE A 129 -29.25 20.02 -10.55
C PHE A 129 -29.48 20.09 -12.07
N SER A 130 -29.87 19.00 -12.71
CA SER A 130 -29.92 18.86 -14.17
C SER A 130 -30.76 19.94 -14.88
N GLU A 131 -31.85 20.38 -14.26
CA GLU A 131 -32.78 21.36 -14.83
C GLU A 131 -32.34 22.82 -14.59
N LEU A 132 -31.31 23.07 -13.80
CA LEU A 132 -30.83 24.42 -13.49
C LEU A 132 -29.89 24.97 -14.59
N LYS A 133 -30.45 25.28 -15.76
CA LYS A 133 -29.70 25.61 -16.99
C LYS A 133 -28.83 26.88 -16.88
N LYS A 134 -29.09 27.80 -15.92
CA LYS A 134 -28.31 29.02 -15.69
C LYS A 134 -27.48 29.00 -14.42
N LEU A 135 -27.45 27.89 -13.71
CA LEU A 135 -26.65 27.76 -12.49
C LEU A 135 -25.14 27.94 -12.78
N ARG A 136 -24.52 28.95 -12.14
CA ARG A 136 -23.09 29.29 -12.29
C ARG A 136 -22.26 28.95 -11.09
N VAL A 137 -22.83 29.08 -9.89
CA VAL A 137 -22.11 28.86 -8.62
C VAL A 137 -22.91 27.90 -7.74
N LEU A 138 -22.26 26.84 -7.31
CA LEU A 138 -22.80 25.85 -6.38
C LEU A 138 -21.87 25.75 -5.17
N ASP A 139 -22.39 26.05 -3.98
CA ASP A 139 -21.64 25.95 -2.74
C ASP A 139 -22.22 24.83 -1.86
N LEU A 140 -21.46 23.76 -1.67
CA LEU A 140 -21.79 22.58 -0.88
C LEU A 140 -20.80 22.36 0.27
N ARG A 141 -20.05 23.38 0.66
CA ARG A 141 -19.06 23.31 1.74
C ARG A 141 -19.68 22.96 3.09
N ASN A 142 -18.87 22.34 3.95
CA ASN A 142 -19.23 22.10 5.34
C ASN A 142 -20.56 21.33 5.46
N ASN A 143 -20.72 20.29 4.66
CA ASN A 143 -21.82 19.33 4.72
C ASN A 143 -21.33 17.97 5.23
N SER A 144 -22.11 16.92 5.02
CA SER A 144 -21.79 15.54 5.42
C SER A 144 -21.65 14.61 4.21
N LEU A 145 -21.25 15.16 3.05
CA LEU A 145 -21.06 14.38 1.83
C LEU A 145 -19.82 13.51 1.95
N SER A 146 -19.97 12.20 1.76
CA SER A 146 -18.89 11.23 1.69
C SER A 146 -18.50 10.89 0.25
N GLN A 147 -19.44 11.05 -0.70
CA GLN A 147 -19.27 10.78 -2.13
C GLN A 147 -20.06 11.77 -2.96
N LEU A 148 -19.63 11.97 -4.19
CA LEU A 148 -20.32 12.78 -5.18
C LEU A 148 -19.93 12.31 -6.57
N GLU A 149 -20.93 11.92 -7.37
CA GLU A 149 -20.72 11.51 -8.75
C GLU A 149 -20.40 12.71 -9.64
N GLN A 150 -19.49 12.52 -10.59
CA GLN A 150 -19.13 13.54 -11.58
C GLN A 150 -20.34 14.02 -12.37
N SER A 151 -21.25 13.10 -12.73
CA SER A 151 -22.49 13.33 -13.49
C SER A 151 -23.39 14.40 -12.86
N ALA A 152 -23.45 14.47 -11.53
CA ALA A 152 -24.24 15.49 -10.82
C ALA A 152 -23.76 16.94 -11.10
N LEU A 153 -22.46 17.11 -11.40
CA LEU A 153 -21.84 18.40 -11.70
C LEU A 153 -21.71 18.67 -13.21
N GLU A 154 -21.85 17.67 -14.04
CA GLU A 154 -21.83 17.81 -15.51
C GLU A 154 -23.15 18.39 -16.04
N SER A 155 -24.26 17.95 -15.45
CA SER A 155 -25.60 18.25 -15.92
C SER A 155 -25.94 19.74 -16.03
N PRO A 156 -25.55 20.65 -15.09
CA PRO A 156 -25.80 22.08 -15.26
C PRO A 156 -24.83 22.71 -16.28
N PRO A 157 -25.27 23.07 -17.48
CA PRO A 157 -24.37 23.47 -18.57
C PRO A 157 -23.65 24.81 -18.33
N ALA A 158 -24.20 25.70 -17.51
CA ALA A 158 -23.64 27.01 -17.20
C ALA A 158 -22.77 27.02 -15.94
N LEU A 159 -22.59 25.88 -15.25
CA LEU A 159 -21.87 25.78 -13.98
C LEU A 159 -20.39 26.14 -14.17
N GLN A 160 -19.90 27.09 -13.40
CA GLN A 160 -18.54 27.62 -13.47
C GLN A 160 -17.74 27.37 -12.21
N LYS A 161 -18.38 27.44 -11.04
CA LYS A 161 -17.71 27.32 -9.74
C LYS A 161 -18.46 26.39 -8.81
N VAL A 162 -17.75 25.42 -8.26
CA VAL A 162 -18.26 24.49 -7.26
C VAL A 162 -17.33 24.54 -6.06
N TYR A 163 -17.89 24.52 -4.86
CA TYR A 163 -17.14 24.47 -3.60
C TYR A 163 -17.57 23.24 -2.83
N LEU A 164 -16.59 22.40 -2.44
CA LEU A 164 -16.79 21.07 -1.85
C LEU A 164 -16.02 20.83 -0.54
N SER A 165 -15.16 21.76 -0.12
CA SER A 165 -14.34 21.58 1.08
C SER A 165 -15.18 21.49 2.37
N GLY A 166 -14.61 20.89 3.42
CA GLY A 166 -15.29 20.71 4.71
C GLY A 166 -16.33 19.61 4.74
N ASN A 167 -16.33 18.70 3.77
CA ASN A 167 -17.12 17.45 3.76
C ASN A 167 -16.25 16.26 4.16
N PRO A 168 -16.83 15.22 4.79
CA PRO A 168 -16.11 14.02 5.21
C PRO A 168 -15.96 13.01 4.04
N TRP A 169 -15.10 13.32 3.07
CA TRP A 169 -14.94 12.52 1.85
C TRP A 169 -14.45 11.09 2.14
N ASP A 170 -15.11 10.11 1.55
CA ASP A 170 -14.64 8.72 1.54
C ASP A 170 -13.74 8.48 0.35
N CYS A 171 -12.44 8.47 0.61
CA CYS A 171 -11.43 8.24 -0.42
C CYS A 171 -11.29 6.77 -0.85
N SER A 172 -12.12 5.86 -0.34
CA SER A 172 -12.29 4.51 -0.89
C SER A 172 -13.29 4.49 -2.04
N SER A 173 -14.15 5.52 -2.15
CA SER A 173 -15.08 5.69 -3.26
C SER A 173 -14.39 6.30 -4.48
N ASP A 174 -15.01 6.18 -5.65
CA ASP A 174 -14.45 6.73 -6.89
C ASP A 174 -14.59 8.27 -6.94
N LEU A 175 -13.55 8.94 -6.46
CA LEU A 175 -13.34 10.38 -6.60
C LEU A 175 -12.17 10.69 -7.55
N THR A 176 -11.71 9.71 -8.35
CA THR A 176 -10.57 9.86 -9.26
C THR A 176 -10.82 10.89 -10.36
N TRP A 177 -12.08 11.20 -10.65
CA TRP A 177 -12.43 12.28 -11.55
C TRP A 177 -11.92 13.66 -11.12
N LEU A 178 -11.64 13.88 -9.81
CA LEU A 178 -11.08 15.14 -9.28
C LEU A 178 -9.65 15.43 -9.74
N VAL A 179 -8.92 14.42 -10.19
CA VAL A 179 -7.53 14.52 -10.68
C VAL A 179 -7.41 14.34 -12.19
N ASP A 180 -8.53 14.24 -12.91
CA ASP A 180 -8.53 14.06 -14.36
C ASP A 180 -8.37 15.39 -15.10
N GLU A 181 -7.12 15.86 -15.21
CA GLU A 181 -6.79 17.12 -15.91
C GLU A 181 -6.69 16.95 -17.43
N GLY A 182 -6.53 15.73 -17.93
CA GLY A 182 -6.29 15.43 -19.35
C GLY A 182 -7.52 15.21 -20.21
N GLY A 183 -8.70 15.07 -19.60
CA GLY A 183 -9.95 14.87 -20.32
C GLY A 183 -10.63 16.18 -20.73
N ASN A 184 -11.57 16.09 -21.70
CA ASN A 184 -12.49 17.18 -22.04
C ASN A 184 -13.41 17.57 -20.87
N SER A 185 -13.24 16.98 -19.69
CA SER A 185 -14.07 17.23 -18.51
C SER A 185 -13.78 18.60 -17.93
N SER A 186 -14.58 19.56 -18.35
CA SER A 186 -14.61 20.91 -17.77
C SER A 186 -14.98 20.92 -16.28
N VAL A 187 -15.48 19.81 -15.74
CA VAL A 187 -16.01 19.69 -14.36
C VAL A 187 -14.91 19.85 -13.31
N VAL A 188 -13.77 19.21 -13.50
CA VAL A 188 -12.64 19.30 -12.55
C VAL A 188 -12.20 20.75 -12.32
N ARG A 189 -12.13 21.54 -13.40
CA ARG A 189 -11.75 22.96 -13.35
C ARG A 189 -12.77 23.84 -12.64
N ARG A 190 -14.02 23.35 -12.52
CA ARG A 190 -15.09 24.08 -11.82
C ARG A 190 -14.99 23.94 -10.31
N VAL A 191 -14.34 22.88 -9.78
CA VAL A 191 -14.13 22.69 -8.33
C VAL A 191 -12.99 23.56 -7.86
N VAL A 192 -13.34 24.70 -7.25
CA VAL A 192 -12.39 25.78 -6.92
C VAL A 192 -11.51 25.47 -5.71
N ASP A 193 -12.04 24.73 -4.74
CA ASP A 193 -11.43 24.43 -3.44
C ASP A 193 -11.03 22.96 -3.26
N ARG A 194 -10.76 22.27 -4.37
CA ARG A 194 -10.38 20.85 -4.38
C ARG A 194 -9.11 20.56 -3.57
N ASP A 195 -8.19 21.51 -3.51
CA ASP A 195 -6.96 21.46 -2.71
C ASP A 195 -7.19 21.41 -1.19
N LYS A 196 -8.39 21.85 -0.75
CA LYS A 196 -8.80 21.86 0.67
C LYS A 196 -9.68 20.68 1.06
N MET A 197 -9.92 19.76 0.13
CA MET A 197 -10.70 18.54 0.40
C MET A 197 -9.86 17.51 1.16
N ILE A 198 -10.46 16.90 2.19
CA ILE A 198 -9.78 15.98 3.12
C ILE A 198 -10.57 14.68 3.20
N CYS A 199 -9.87 13.56 3.12
CA CYS A 199 -10.41 12.23 3.35
C CYS A 199 -10.80 12.04 4.82
N ASN A 200 -11.92 11.37 5.07
CA ASN A 200 -12.39 11.06 6.43
C ASN A 200 -12.84 9.59 6.56
N ASN A 201 -12.17 8.68 5.86
CA ASN A 201 -12.36 7.24 6.01
C ASN A 201 -11.25 6.63 6.88
N GLU A 202 -11.43 5.36 7.27
CA GLU A 202 -10.49 4.64 8.13
C GLU A 202 -9.14 4.40 7.45
N THR A 203 -9.12 4.22 6.12
CA THR A 203 -7.91 3.92 5.36
C THR A 203 -7.00 5.15 5.21
N TYR A 204 -7.59 6.34 5.00
CA TYR A 204 -6.83 7.57 4.74
C TYR A 204 -7.26 8.72 5.66
N PRO A 205 -7.22 8.57 7.00
CA PRO A 205 -7.76 9.55 7.92
C PRO A 205 -7.02 10.87 7.81
N LYS A 206 -7.78 11.96 7.62
CA LYS A 206 -7.26 13.34 7.52
C LYS A 206 -6.20 13.58 6.44
N LYS A 207 -6.17 12.74 5.39
CA LYS A 207 -5.27 12.94 4.26
C LYS A 207 -5.92 13.83 3.19
N PRO A 208 -5.14 14.63 2.43
CA PRO A 208 -5.69 15.42 1.33
C PRO A 208 -6.20 14.52 0.20
N VAL A 209 -7.38 14.84 -0.35
CA VAL A 209 -8.05 14.01 -1.38
C VAL A 209 -7.22 13.91 -2.66
N LEU A 210 -6.69 15.03 -3.17
CA LEU A 210 -6.03 15.04 -4.48
C LEU A 210 -4.82 14.10 -4.57
N PRO A 211 -3.85 14.12 -3.63
CA PRO A 211 -2.73 13.19 -3.66
C PRO A 211 -3.19 11.73 -3.60
N ILE A 212 -4.19 11.41 -2.75
CA ILE A 212 -4.71 10.03 -2.64
C ILE A 212 -5.34 9.59 -3.96
N MET A 213 -6.20 10.41 -4.56
CA MET A 213 -6.85 10.09 -5.84
C MET A 213 -5.84 9.98 -6.98
N GLY A 214 -4.80 10.81 -7.00
CA GLY A 214 -3.72 10.71 -7.97
C GLY A 214 -2.97 9.38 -7.88
N MET A 215 -2.63 8.95 -6.67
CA MET A 215 -1.97 7.65 -6.44
C MET A 215 -2.86 6.48 -6.82
N LEU A 216 -4.15 6.51 -6.46
CA LEU A 216 -5.13 5.47 -6.82
C LEU A 216 -5.32 5.38 -8.33
N LYS A 217 -5.44 6.51 -9.02
CA LYS A 217 -5.56 6.55 -10.48
C LYS A 217 -4.33 5.95 -11.17
N THR A 218 -3.13 6.32 -10.73
CA THR A 218 -1.88 5.73 -11.24
C THR A 218 -1.84 4.23 -10.98
N LEU A 219 -2.17 3.81 -9.77
CA LEU A 219 -2.21 2.39 -9.41
C LEU A 219 -3.19 1.60 -10.29
N GLN A 220 -4.37 2.12 -10.56
CA GLN A 220 -5.37 1.49 -11.43
C GLN A 220 -4.90 1.42 -12.88
N ALA A 221 -4.32 2.51 -13.40
CA ALA A 221 -3.85 2.58 -14.78
C ALA A 221 -2.66 1.65 -15.08
N GLU A 222 -1.75 1.49 -14.10
CA GLU A 222 -0.55 0.67 -14.23
C GLU A 222 -0.74 -0.77 -13.74
N CYS A 223 -1.89 -1.11 -13.15
CA CYS A 223 -2.16 -2.44 -12.61
C CYS A 223 -2.17 -3.50 -13.72
N PRO A 224 -1.39 -4.58 -13.62
CA PRO A 224 -1.33 -5.63 -14.65
C PRO A 224 -2.55 -6.56 -14.58
N THR A 225 -3.73 -6.04 -14.90
CA THR A 225 -5.00 -6.77 -14.87
C THR A 225 -5.25 -7.60 -16.11
N ALA A 226 -4.53 -7.33 -17.21
CA ALA A 226 -4.70 -8.08 -18.46
C ALA A 226 -4.07 -9.49 -18.37
N PRO A 227 -4.65 -10.51 -19.06
CA PRO A 227 -4.01 -11.81 -19.19
C PRO A 227 -2.58 -11.71 -19.77
N PRO A 228 -1.65 -12.56 -19.34
CA PRO A 228 -1.82 -13.68 -18.40
C PRO A 228 -1.74 -13.31 -16.92
N THR A 229 -1.37 -12.09 -16.57
CA THR A 229 -1.07 -11.70 -15.19
C THR A 229 -2.30 -11.64 -14.28
N ASN A 230 -3.42 -11.07 -14.73
CA ASN A 230 -4.68 -10.94 -13.98
C ASN A 230 -4.49 -10.55 -12.50
N CYS A 231 -3.55 -9.64 -12.23
CA CYS A 231 -3.26 -9.20 -10.88
C CYS A 231 -4.33 -8.26 -10.33
N THR A 232 -4.43 -8.16 -9.02
CA THR A 232 -5.23 -7.15 -8.32
C THR A 232 -4.31 -6.19 -7.57
N CYS A 233 -4.67 -4.91 -7.55
CA CYS A 233 -3.84 -3.86 -6.98
C CYS A 233 -4.63 -3.10 -5.91
N HIS A 234 -4.04 -2.96 -4.72
CA HIS A 234 -4.64 -2.26 -3.60
C HIS A 234 -3.65 -1.30 -2.96
N MET A 235 -4.10 -0.10 -2.62
CA MET A 235 -3.35 0.82 -1.78
C MET A 235 -3.83 0.66 -0.33
N ASN A 236 -2.96 0.11 0.53
CA ASN A 236 -3.32 -0.26 1.90
C ASN A 236 -3.39 0.97 2.81
N TYR A 237 -2.39 1.83 2.72
CA TYR A 237 -2.30 3.08 3.48
C TYR A 237 -1.26 4.01 2.86
N VAL A 238 -1.18 5.22 3.37
CA VAL A 238 -0.13 6.19 3.03
C VAL A 238 0.56 6.69 4.29
N ALA A 239 1.87 6.88 4.21
CA ALA A 239 2.67 7.48 5.27
C ALA A 239 3.34 8.77 4.79
N PRO A 240 3.63 9.72 5.67
CA PRO A 240 4.46 10.87 5.31
C PRO A 240 5.89 10.40 5.00
N ASN A 241 6.47 10.95 3.94
CA ASN A 241 7.88 10.79 3.67
C ASN A 241 8.74 11.50 4.75
N PRO A 242 10.03 11.17 4.88
CA PRO A 242 10.95 11.87 5.78
C PRO A 242 11.01 13.39 5.57
N ASP A 243 10.64 13.88 4.38
CA ASP A 243 10.53 15.31 4.06
C ASP A 243 9.33 15.99 4.77
N GLY A 244 8.40 15.21 5.35
CA GLY A 244 7.19 15.68 6.02
C GLY A 244 6.15 16.34 5.12
N VAL A 245 6.41 16.46 3.83
CA VAL A 245 5.56 17.17 2.84
C VAL A 245 4.87 16.21 1.91
N THR A 246 5.60 15.23 1.38
CA THR A 246 5.09 14.25 0.41
C THR A 246 4.56 13.00 1.11
N LEU A 247 3.63 12.30 0.45
CA LEU A 247 3.06 11.05 0.92
C LEU A 247 3.65 9.87 0.14
N GLN A 248 4.06 8.83 0.86
CA GLN A 248 4.47 7.56 0.28
C GLN A 248 3.32 6.56 0.39
N PRO A 249 2.84 6.03 -0.72
CA PRO A 249 1.84 4.97 -0.72
C PRO A 249 2.48 3.61 -0.38
N PHE A 250 1.73 2.79 0.35
CA PHE A 250 2.03 1.38 0.58
C PHE A 250 0.98 0.55 -0.14
N THR A 251 1.42 -0.08 -1.23
CA THR A 251 0.54 -0.77 -2.17
C THR A 251 0.87 -2.25 -2.26
N THR A 252 -0.16 -3.06 -2.37
CA THR A 252 -0.04 -4.51 -2.57
C THR A 252 -0.55 -4.88 -3.95
N ILE A 253 0.31 -5.54 -4.71
CA ILE A 253 -0.04 -6.17 -5.98
C ILE A 253 -0.13 -7.68 -5.74
N ASN A 254 -1.28 -8.25 -6.00
CA ASN A 254 -1.53 -9.67 -5.81
C ASN A 254 -1.71 -10.38 -7.16
N CYS A 255 -0.72 -11.15 -7.53
CA CYS A 255 -0.68 -12.01 -8.71
C CYS A 255 -0.59 -13.50 -8.32
N SER A 256 -1.03 -13.87 -7.09
CA SER A 256 -0.97 -15.25 -6.61
C SER A 256 -1.90 -16.16 -7.37
N TYR A 257 -1.48 -17.42 -7.61
CA TYR A 257 -2.25 -18.48 -8.28
C TYR A 257 -2.72 -18.10 -9.69
N ARG A 258 -1.84 -17.46 -10.46
CA ARG A 258 -2.13 -17.05 -11.85
C ARG A 258 -1.43 -17.92 -12.92
N GLY A 259 -0.65 -18.92 -12.50
CA GLY A 259 0.11 -19.76 -13.41
C GLY A 259 1.30 -19.04 -14.06
N LEU A 260 1.81 -18.00 -13.43
CA LEU A 260 2.94 -17.23 -13.96
C LEU A 260 4.20 -18.07 -13.97
N ILE A 261 4.91 -18.03 -15.10
CA ILE A 261 6.22 -18.71 -15.27
C ILE A 261 7.34 -17.77 -14.82
N ASP A 262 7.17 -16.45 -15.04
CA ASP A 262 8.09 -15.41 -14.66
C ASP A 262 7.41 -14.31 -13.86
N LEU A 263 8.21 -13.47 -13.19
CA LEU A 263 7.72 -12.28 -12.53
C LEU A 263 7.16 -11.28 -13.55
N PRO A 264 6.08 -10.52 -13.22
CA PRO A 264 5.49 -9.55 -14.14
C PRO A 264 6.51 -8.53 -14.66
N ASP A 265 6.55 -8.28 -15.96
CA ASP A 265 7.49 -7.33 -16.57
C ASP A 265 7.22 -5.88 -16.15
N LYS A 266 5.96 -5.56 -15.91
CA LYS A 266 5.52 -4.21 -15.50
C LYS A 266 4.77 -4.28 -14.18
N LEU A 267 5.16 -3.43 -13.27
CA LEU A 267 4.46 -3.19 -12.01
C LEU A 267 4.20 -1.69 -11.86
N PRO A 268 3.13 -1.30 -11.17
CA PRO A 268 2.91 0.09 -10.79
C PRO A 268 4.14 0.66 -10.07
N SER A 269 4.54 1.87 -10.43
CA SER A 269 5.71 2.55 -9.86
C SER A 269 5.67 2.72 -8.34
N VAL A 270 4.46 2.65 -7.78
CA VAL A 270 4.18 2.75 -6.35
C VAL A 270 4.13 1.41 -5.62
N THR A 271 4.48 0.30 -6.27
CA THR A 271 4.43 -1.05 -5.67
C THR A 271 5.42 -1.20 -4.53
N THR A 272 4.93 -1.55 -3.34
CA THR A 272 5.77 -1.83 -2.16
C THR A 272 5.72 -3.29 -1.74
N THR A 273 4.61 -3.98 -2.00
CA THR A 273 4.39 -5.39 -1.67
C THR A 273 3.93 -6.15 -2.90
N LEU A 274 4.61 -7.26 -3.21
CA LEU A 274 4.24 -8.16 -4.30
C LEU A 274 3.95 -9.56 -3.77
N LEU A 275 2.75 -10.04 -4.05
CA LEU A 275 2.30 -11.40 -3.75
C LEU A 275 2.24 -12.19 -5.06
N VAL A 276 3.10 -13.19 -5.20
CA VAL A 276 3.16 -14.08 -6.39
C VAL A 276 3.17 -15.56 -5.98
N LYS A 277 2.53 -15.85 -4.86
CA LYS A 277 2.41 -17.19 -4.31
C LYS A 277 1.71 -18.16 -5.27
N GLY A 278 2.13 -19.44 -5.26
CA GLY A 278 1.43 -20.52 -6.00
C GLY A 278 1.51 -20.35 -7.51
N ASN A 279 2.67 -19.98 -8.04
CA ASN A 279 2.96 -19.86 -9.45
C ASN A 279 4.09 -20.84 -9.87
N GLN A 280 4.65 -20.66 -11.05
CA GLN A 280 5.73 -21.49 -11.59
C GLN A 280 7.04 -20.70 -11.77
N ILE A 281 7.23 -19.66 -10.97
CA ILE A 281 8.36 -18.74 -11.08
C ILE A 281 9.63 -19.46 -10.67
N SER A 282 10.65 -19.39 -11.52
CA SER A 282 11.95 -20.01 -11.29
C SER A 282 13.11 -19.04 -11.19
N SER A 283 12.96 -17.81 -11.67
CA SER A 283 14.03 -16.80 -11.74
C SER A 283 13.69 -15.51 -11.00
N LEU A 284 14.66 -15.00 -10.25
CA LEU A 284 14.58 -13.71 -9.55
C LEU A 284 15.32 -12.59 -10.28
N LYS A 285 15.83 -12.83 -11.49
CA LYS A 285 16.54 -11.81 -12.29
C LYS A 285 15.78 -10.50 -12.48
N PRO A 286 14.44 -10.49 -12.66
CA PRO A 286 13.69 -9.23 -12.77
C PRO A 286 13.82 -8.31 -11.55
N LEU A 287 14.00 -8.83 -10.34
CA LEU A 287 14.24 -8.00 -9.15
C LEU A 287 15.50 -7.13 -9.26
N VAL A 288 16.49 -7.61 -10.02
CA VAL A 288 17.78 -6.94 -10.17
C VAL A 288 17.78 -5.98 -11.34
N ASN A 289 17.24 -6.42 -12.48
CA ASN A 289 17.41 -5.77 -13.75
C ASN A 289 16.24 -4.87 -14.15
N ASN A 290 15.07 -5.05 -13.52
CA ASN A 290 13.87 -4.32 -13.90
C ASN A 290 13.59 -3.16 -12.92
N PRO A 291 13.60 -1.89 -13.38
CA PRO A 291 13.39 -0.72 -12.54
C PRO A 291 12.01 -0.68 -11.85
N HIS A 292 11.01 -1.39 -12.37
CA HIS A 292 9.68 -1.49 -11.76
C HIS A 292 9.70 -2.16 -10.37
N TYR A 293 10.74 -2.93 -10.05
CA TYR A 293 10.90 -3.60 -8.75
C TYR A 293 11.64 -2.75 -7.71
N ARG A 294 12.09 -1.56 -8.07
CA ARG A 294 12.94 -0.71 -7.22
C ARG A 294 12.33 -0.38 -5.86
N ASN A 295 11.02 -0.22 -5.80
CA ASN A 295 10.30 0.16 -4.60
C ASN A 295 9.67 -1.03 -3.85
N VAL A 296 9.80 -2.26 -4.39
CA VAL A 296 9.27 -3.47 -3.77
C VAL A 296 10.12 -3.82 -2.54
N MET A 297 9.52 -3.77 -1.36
CA MET A 297 10.16 -4.10 -0.10
C MET A 297 9.69 -5.45 0.45
N ASP A 298 8.46 -5.85 0.14
CA ASP A 298 7.88 -7.11 0.58
C ASP A 298 7.63 -8.01 -0.62
N MET A 299 8.26 -9.18 -0.60
CA MET A 299 8.15 -10.17 -1.66
C MET A 299 7.69 -11.50 -1.08
N PHE A 300 6.54 -11.99 -1.55
CA PHE A 300 5.98 -13.28 -1.18
C PHE A 300 6.00 -14.22 -2.38
N LEU A 301 6.98 -15.11 -2.38
CA LEU A 301 7.28 -16.05 -3.47
C LEU A 301 6.98 -17.50 -3.10
N ASP A 302 6.16 -17.73 -2.06
CA ASP A 302 5.84 -19.06 -1.58
C ASP A 302 5.23 -19.95 -2.67
N ASP A 303 5.46 -21.25 -2.57
CA ASP A 303 4.90 -22.26 -3.49
C ASP A 303 5.25 -21.95 -4.97
N ASN A 304 6.53 -21.80 -5.29
CA ASN A 304 7.07 -21.58 -6.63
C ASN A 304 8.18 -22.61 -6.97
N HIS A 305 8.90 -22.40 -8.06
CA HIS A 305 9.96 -23.29 -8.54
C HIS A 305 11.37 -22.68 -8.44
N ILE A 306 11.59 -21.82 -7.47
CA ILE A 306 12.88 -21.10 -7.29
C ILE A 306 13.92 -22.08 -6.74
N ARG A 307 15.05 -22.18 -7.46
CA ARG A 307 16.16 -23.09 -7.12
C ARG A 307 17.37 -22.36 -6.54
N SER A 308 17.56 -21.08 -6.84
CA SER A 308 18.67 -20.29 -6.35
C SER A 308 18.27 -18.83 -6.16
N ILE A 309 18.89 -18.17 -5.19
CA ILE A 309 18.80 -16.73 -4.93
C ILE A 309 20.09 -15.98 -5.21
N GLU A 310 21.08 -16.63 -5.85
CA GLU A 310 22.37 -16.02 -6.17
C GLU A 310 22.24 -14.73 -6.99
N ALA A 311 21.22 -14.66 -7.86
CA ALA A 311 20.93 -13.45 -8.64
C ALA A 311 20.73 -12.20 -7.77
N LEU A 312 20.38 -12.36 -6.49
CA LEU A 312 20.18 -11.26 -5.54
C LEU A 312 21.48 -10.83 -4.85
N GLU A 313 22.54 -11.59 -4.99
CA GLU A 313 23.81 -11.32 -4.32
C GLU A 313 24.40 -9.97 -4.78
N GLY A 314 24.84 -9.18 -3.80
CA GLY A 314 25.41 -7.85 -4.05
C GLY A 314 24.41 -6.79 -4.52
N THR A 315 23.11 -7.10 -4.59
CA THR A 315 22.11 -6.15 -5.06
C THR A 315 21.66 -5.20 -3.96
N ASP A 316 21.27 -3.99 -4.37
CA ASP A 316 20.64 -3.01 -3.47
C ASP A 316 19.31 -3.53 -2.88
N TRP A 317 18.65 -4.47 -3.56
CA TRP A 317 17.38 -5.02 -3.09
C TRP A 317 17.53 -5.76 -1.77
N LEU A 318 18.58 -6.61 -1.63
CA LEU A 318 18.88 -7.30 -0.37
C LEU A 318 19.17 -6.35 0.81
N LEU A 319 19.60 -5.12 0.53
CA LEU A 319 19.86 -4.10 1.56
C LEU A 319 18.60 -3.34 1.99
N LYS A 320 17.46 -3.52 1.33
CA LYS A 320 16.25 -2.71 1.51
C LYS A 320 15.00 -3.52 1.84
N PHE A 321 14.97 -4.81 1.51
CA PHE A 321 13.75 -5.60 1.70
C PHE A 321 13.32 -5.60 3.17
N ARG A 322 12.02 -5.73 3.38
CA ARG A 322 11.39 -5.90 4.68
C ARG A 322 10.90 -7.33 4.88
N VAL A 323 10.29 -7.90 3.86
CA VAL A 323 9.82 -9.29 3.86
C VAL A 323 10.36 -10.02 2.64
N LEU A 324 10.97 -11.19 2.86
CA LEU A 324 11.34 -12.14 1.83
C LEU A 324 10.79 -13.51 2.21
N SER A 325 9.76 -13.96 1.49
CA SER A 325 9.17 -15.27 1.70
C SER A 325 9.46 -16.19 0.52
N LEU A 326 10.19 -17.28 0.79
CA LEU A 326 10.63 -18.29 -0.18
C LEU A 326 10.21 -19.69 0.25
N ARG A 327 9.19 -19.78 1.12
CA ARG A 327 8.67 -21.05 1.62
C ARG A 327 8.18 -21.94 0.47
N SER A 328 8.34 -23.26 0.60
CA SER A 328 7.84 -24.25 -0.38
C SER A 328 8.33 -23.96 -1.81
N ASN A 329 9.63 -23.77 -1.97
CA ASN A 329 10.31 -23.65 -3.24
C ASN A 329 11.23 -24.88 -3.48
N GLN A 330 12.18 -24.76 -4.37
CA GLN A 330 13.13 -25.83 -4.73
C GLN A 330 14.57 -25.44 -4.34
N LEU A 331 14.74 -24.65 -3.27
CA LEU A 331 16.05 -24.24 -2.80
C LEU A 331 16.76 -25.42 -2.11
N THR A 332 17.95 -25.74 -2.56
CA THR A 332 18.82 -26.74 -1.96
C THR A 332 19.90 -26.14 -1.11
N GLU A 333 20.32 -24.93 -1.45
CA GLU A 333 21.32 -24.12 -0.77
C GLU A 333 21.06 -22.62 -0.96
N VAL A 334 21.72 -21.79 -0.18
CA VAL A 334 21.72 -20.33 -0.30
C VAL A 334 23.12 -19.77 -0.01
N PRO A 335 23.50 -18.65 -0.61
CA PRO A 335 24.79 -17.99 -0.34
C PRO A 335 24.74 -17.34 1.06
N THR A 336 25.01 -18.13 2.10
CA THR A 336 24.89 -17.73 3.52
C THR A 336 25.72 -16.50 3.85
N TYR A 337 26.94 -16.38 3.30
CA TYR A 337 27.82 -15.23 3.52
C TYR A 337 27.23 -13.93 2.93
N ALA A 338 26.61 -14.02 1.75
CA ALA A 338 26.00 -12.86 1.10
C ALA A 338 24.75 -12.39 1.84
N LEU A 339 23.92 -13.35 2.28
CA LEU A 339 22.75 -13.07 3.11
C LEU A 339 23.15 -12.49 4.47
N ASP A 340 24.18 -13.04 5.13
CA ASP A 340 24.68 -12.53 6.41
C ASP A 340 25.16 -11.08 6.28
N ASN A 341 25.97 -10.80 5.26
CA ASN A 341 26.48 -9.46 4.98
C ASN A 341 25.34 -8.46 4.65
N ALA A 342 24.33 -8.90 3.89
CA ALA A 342 23.19 -8.08 3.57
C ALA A 342 22.32 -7.78 4.81
N LEU A 343 22.00 -8.80 5.62
CA LEU A 343 21.16 -8.64 6.81
C LEU A 343 21.84 -7.81 7.91
N GLN A 344 23.16 -7.82 8.02
CA GLN A 344 23.88 -6.92 8.92
C GLN A 344 23.70 -5.44 8.57
N ARG A 345 23.52 -5.12 7.29
CA ARG A 345 23.36 -3.75 6.77
C ARG A 345 21.90 -3.35 6.63
N ASN A 346 21.01 -4.31 6.37
CA ASN A 346 19.60 -4.07 6.16
C ASN A 346 18.87 -3.81 7.49
N ARG A 347 18.55 -2.54 7.75
CA ARG A 347 17.82 -2.14 8.96
C ARG A 347 16.30 -2.34 8.84
N ASN A 348 15.79 -2.66 7.66
CA ASN A 348 14.37 -2.80 7.38
C ASN A 348 13.89 -4.25 7.45
N ALA A 349 14.80 -5.22 7.34
CA ALA A 349 14.44 -6.64 7.34
C ALA A 349 13.68 -7.03 8.60
N ALA A 350 12.50 -7.58 8.43
CA ALA A 350 11.59 -7.97 9.51
C ALA A 350 11.22 -9.46 9.46
N ILE A 351 11.06 -10.02 8.26
CA ILE A 351 10.58 -11.38 8.05
C ILE A 351 11.33 -12.04 6.90
N VAL A 352 11.83 -13.26 7.17
CA VAL A 352 12.34 -14.17 6.16
C VAL A 352 11.68 -15.53 6.38
N HIS A 353 11.16 -16.16 5.32
CA HIS A 353 10.66 -17.53 5.34
C HIS A 353 11.48 -18.41 4.39
N LEU A 354 11.96 -19.54 4.92
CA LEU A 354 12.83 -20.48 4.22
C LEU A 354 12.33 -21.93 4.34
N GLY A 355 11.27 -22.16 5.09
CA GLY A 355 10.73 -23.49 5.36
C GLY A 355 10.25 -24.26 4.12
N ASN A 356 10.13 -25.57 4.27
CA ASN A 356 9.61 -26.47 3.24
C ASN A 356 10.37 -26.39 1.90
N ASN A 357 11.68 -26.18 1.93
CA ASN A 357 12.57 -26.32 0.79
C ASN A 357 13.40 -27.62 0.94
N PRO A 358 13.84 -28.24 -0.16
CA PRO A 358 14.62 -29.47 -0.12
C PRO A 358 16.11 -29.20 0.19
N TRP A 359 16.41 -28.70 1.42
CA TRP A 359 17.75 -28.33 1.83
C TRP A 359 18.72 -29.53 1.82
N ILE A 360 19.90 -29.34 1.24
CA ILE A 360 20.98 -30.30 1.29
C ILE A 360 21.60 -30.26 2.70
N CYS A 361 21.75 -31.43 3.33
CA CYS A 361 22.37 -31.54 4.65
C CYS A 361 23.71 -32.26 4.55
N ASP A 362 24.72 -31.54 4.07
CA ASP A 362 26.10 -32.02 3.97
C ASP A 362 27.05 -31.21 4.88
N CYS A 363 28.28 -31.67 4.97
CA CYS A 363 29.29 -31.03 5.80
C CYS A 363 29.76 -29.66 5.27
N PHE A 364 29.54 -29.33 4.02
CA PHE A 364 29.96 -28.07 3.41
C PHE A 364 28.95 -26.95 3.63
N PHE A 365 27.69 -27.20 3.37
CA PHE A 365 26.64 -26.18 3.43
C PHE A 365 26.01 -26.04 4.83
N THR A 366 25.67 -27.20 5.45
CA THR A 366 24.84 -27.20 6.67
C THR A 366 25.41 -26.42 7.85
N PRO A 367 26.70 -26.51 8.20
CA PRO A 367 27.23 -25.78 9.37
C PRO A 367 27.06 -24.26 9.23
N SER A 368 27.39 -23.71 8.06
CA SER A 368 27.28 -22.28 7.81
C SER A 368 25.81 -21.81 7.75
N PHE A 369 24.93 -22.64 7.19
CA PHE A 369 23.49 -22.33 7.12
C PHE A 369 22.82 -22.46 8.48
N GLN A 370 23.18 -23.43 9.29
CA GLN A 370 22.73 -23.57 10.67
C GLN A 370 23.12 -22.34 11.52
N ASP A 371 24.38 -21.94 11.46
CA ASP A 371 24.86 -20.74 12.17
C ASP A 371 24.08 -19.50 11.71
N PHE A 372 23.81 -19.37 10.42
CA PHE A 372 23.02 -18.27 9.85
C PHE A 372 21.58 -18.25 10.38
N ILE A 373 20.82 -19.35 10.28
CA ILE A 373 19.40 -19.37 10.72
C ILE A 373 19.27 -19.18 12.23
N ILE A 374 20.23 -19.67 13.04
CA ILE A 374 20.26 -19.45 14.49
C ILE A 374 20.57 -17.99 14.82
N LYS A 375 21.55 -17.38 14.16
CA LYS A 375 21.91 -15.96 14.31
C LYS A 375 20.72 -15.05 14.02
N TYR A 376 19.96 -15.35 12.95
CA TYR A 376 18.80 -14.58 12.51
C TYR A 376 17.44 -15.17 12.91
N ARG A 377 17.37 -15.96 13.97
CA ARG A 377 16.15 -16.64 14.45
C ARG A 377 14.97 -15.68 14.66
N LYS A 378 15.23 -14.43 14.99
CA LYS A 378 14.15 -13.42 15.11
C LYS A 378 13.54 -13.02 13.77
N LEU A 379 14.29 -13.12 12.68
CA LEU A 379 13.87 -12.80 11.32
C LEU A 379 13.31 -14.02 10.59
N VAL A 380 13.94 -15.19 10.74
CA VAL A 380 13.49 -16.46 10.14
C VAL A 380 12.30 -17.00 10.94
N LYS A 381 11.08 -16.71 10.49
CA LYS A 381 9.86 -16.99 11.25
C LYS A 381 9.41 -18.45 11.19
N ASP A 382 9.84 -19.19 10.20
CA ASP A 382 9.51 -20.60 9.97
C ASP A 382 10.74 -21.53 10.15
N ILE A 383 11.61 -21.20 11.10
CA ILE A 383 12.87 -21.94 11.34
C ILE A 383 12.61 -23.42 11.65
N ASP A 384 11.49 -23.78 12.26
CA ASP A 384 11.11 -25.16 12.57
C ASP A 384 10.77 -25.99 11.33
N ASP A 385 10.43 -25.34 10.23
CA ASP A 385 10.13 -25.93 8.92
C ASP A 385 11.36 -25.93 7.99
N VAL A 386 12.49 -25.41 8.45
CA VAL A 386 13.78 -25.50 7.73
C VAL A 386 14.41 -26.86 8.06
N ARG A 387 14.21 -27.83 7.16
CA ARG A 387 14.57 -29.24 7.37
C ARG A 387 15.40 -29.78 6.21
N CYS A 388 16.19 -30.80 6.51
CA CYS A 388 16.88 -31.56 5.47
C CYS A 388 15.89 -32.15 4.45
N SER A 389 16.31 -32.27 3.21
CA SER A 389 15.57 -32.97 2.18
C SER A 389 15.28 -34.42 2.57
N SER A 390 14.19 -34.98 2.03
CA SER A 390 13.89 -36.40 2.21
C SER A 390 14.79 -37.22 1.30
N VAL A 391 15.78 -37.91 1.88
CA VAL A 391 16.69 -38.84 1.17
C VAL A 391 16.55 -40.19 1.78
N HIS A 392 16.27 -41.19 0.94
CA HIS A 392 16.11 -42.58 1.39
C HIS A 392 17.43 -43.12 1.93
N GLY A 393 17.42 -43.60 3.17
CA GLY A 393 18.61 -44.15 3.83
C GLY A 393 19.52 -43.13 4.54
N ASP A 394 19.19 -41.86 4.50
CA ASP A 394 19.88 -40.83 5.25
C ASP A 394 19.24 -40.64 6.64
N GLU A 395 20.03 -40.84 7.70
CA GLU A 395 19.59 -40.68 9.10
C GLU A 395 19.16 -39.24 9.42
N ASN A 396 19.67 -38.25 8.70
CA ASN A 396 19.34 -36.83 8.87
C ASN A 396 18.10 -36.40 8.07
N SER A 397 17.49 -37.32 7.30
CA SER A 397 16.30 -37.05 6.50
C SER A 397 15.19 -36.36 7.32
N LEU A 398 14.63 -35.26 6.81
CA LEU A 398 13.55 -34.44 7.43
C LEU A 398 13.88 -33.86 8.81
N THR A 399 15.13 -33.97 9.29
CA THR A 399 15.56 -33.40 10.56
C THR A 399 15.64 -31.88 10.46
N GLN A 400 15.26 -31.17 11.51
CA GLN A 400 15.38 -29.71 11.58
C GLN A 400 16.86 -29.32 11.54
N ILE A 401 17.25 -28.43 10.64
CA ILE A 401 18.64 -28.02 10.48
C ILE A 401 19.16 -27.33 11.77
N GLN A 402 18.32 -26.59 12.47
CA GLN A 402 18.71 -25.96 13.75
C GLN A 402 19.08 -26.98 14.84
N ALA A 403 18.58 -28.19 14.78
CA ALA A 403 18.78 -29.23 15.79
C ALA A 403 19.88 -30.23 15.43
N LEU A 404 20.42 -30.19 14.20
CA LEU A 404 21.47 -31.09 13.76
C LEU A 404 22.78 -30.90 14.55
N SER A 405 23.40 -31.99 14.97
CA SER A 405 24.78 -31.93 15.50
C SER A 405 25.76 -31.90 14.33
N ARG A 406 26.85 -31.13 14.50
CA ARG A 406 27.93 -31.09 13.49
C ARG A 406 28.55 -32.48 13.24
N SER A 407 28.66 -33.32 14.27
CA SER A 407 29.12 -34.69 14.14
C SER A 407 28.20 -35.59 13.32
N ALA A 408 26.89 -35.36 13.37
CA ALA A 408 25.96 -36.14 12.56
C ALA A 408 26.04 -35.81 11.04
N VAL A 409 26.40 -34.58 10.72
CA VAL A 409 26.51 -34.09 9.34
C VAL A 409 27.94 -34.29 8.80
N CYS A 410 28.97 -34.19 9.66
CA CYS A 410 30.39 -34.24 9.29
C CYS A 410 31.10 -35.47 9.87
N SER A 411 30.37 -36.52 10.25
CA SER A 411 31.02 -37.78 10.57
C SER A 411 31.64 -38.36 9.29
N GLU A 412 32.95 -38.55 9.31
CA GLU A 412 33.56 -39.40 8.31
C GLU A 412 32.87 -40.74 8.41
N PRO A 413 32.43 -41.34 7.27
CA PRO A 413 31.91 -42.69 7.30
C PRO A 413 32.98 -43.56 7.93
N SER A 414 32.68 -44.20 9.06
CA SER A 414 33.53 -45.18 9.69
C SER A 414 33.55 -46.48 8.88
N GLU A 415 33.72 -46.35 7.60
CA GLU A 415 34.25 -47.45 6.81
C GLU A 415 35.70 -47.55 7.25
N TYR A 416 35.99 -48.60 7.96
CA TYR A 416 37.35 -49.18 8.13
C TYR A 416 37.87 -49.61 6.76
N LEU A 417 37.87 -48.73 5.80
CA LEU A 417 38.66 -48.85 4.58
C LEU A 417 40.12 -48.70 5.04
N ILE A 418 40.77 -49.85 5.22
CA ILE A 418 42.20 -49.92 5.39
C ILE A 418 42.79 -49.02 4.31
N GLN A 419 43.31 -47.84 4.75
CA GLN A 419 43.88 -46.94 3.75
C GLN A 419 45.05 -47.65 3.08
N PRO A 420 45.27 -47.48 1.77
CA PRO A 420 46.44 -48.08 1.08
C PRO A 420 47.77 -47.80 1.84
N LEU A 421 47.83 -46.70 2.57
CA LEU A 421 48.97 -46.32 3.40
C LEU A 421 49.12 -47.22 4.63
N ASP A 422 48.02 -47.69 5.25
CA ASP A 422 48.07 -48.61 6.41
C ASP A 422 48.53 -49.98 6.00
N LEU A 423 48.09 -50.44 4.78
CA LEU A 423 48.59 -51.69 4.20
C LEU A 423 50.10 -51.60 3.92
N LEU A 424 50.55 -50.49 3.34
CA LEU A 424 51.97 -50.24 3.08
C LEU A 424 52.79 -50.23 4.38
N ASN A 425 52.31 -49.55 5.43
CA ASN A 425 52.94 -49.51 6.73
C ASN A 425 52.99 -50.91 7.37
N ALA A 426 51.95 -51.69 7.29
CA ALA A 426 51.94 -53.06 7.79
C ALA A 426 52.94 -53.95 7.05
N ILE A 427 53.08 -53.84 5.74
CA ILE A 427 54.08 -54.53 4.93
C ILE A 427 55.47 -54.12 5.33
N LEU A 428 55.76 -52.81 5.47
CA LEU A 428 57.04 -52.28 5.89
C LEU A 428 57.41 -52.75 7.30
N ALA A 429 56.48 -52.70 8.24
CA ALA A 429 56.68 -53.19 9.60
C ALA A 429 57.02 -54.68 9.62
N SER A 430 56.34 -55.49 8.82
CA SER A 430 56.59 -56.95 8.70
C SER A 430 57.97 -57.24 8.08
N LEU A 431 58.40 -56.43 7.08
CA LEU A 431 59.74 -56.54 6.50
C LEU A 431 60.79 -56.16 7.50
N ILE A 432 60.64 -55.12 8.31
CA ILE A 432 61.55 -54.72 9.36
C ILE A 432 61.69 -55.85 10.38
N VAL A 433 60.63 -56.46 10.84
CA VAL A 433 60.65 -57.57 11.80
C VAL A 433 61.40 -58.77 11.19
N LEU A 434 61.18 -59.11 9.92
CA LEU A 434 61.93 -60.19 9.24
C LEU A 434 63.43 -59.88 9.17
N VAL A 435 63.80 -58.65 8.82
CA VAL A 435 65.22 -58.24 8.77
C VAL A 435 65.86 -58.34 10.18
N ILE A 436 65.14 -57.81 11.18
CA ILE A 436 65.64 -57.91 12.58
C ILE A 436 65.78 -59.37 13.03
N GLY A 437 64.77 -60.18 12.75
CA GLY A 437 64.78 -61.64 13.05
C GLY A 437 65.89 -62.33 12.32
N LYS A 438 66.18 -62.01 11.09
CA LYS A 438 67.28 -62.51 10.30
C LYS A 438 68.62 -62.10 10.94
N LEU A 439 68.80 -60.87 11.33
CA LEU A 439 70.01 -60.36 11.98
C LEU A 439 70.25 -61.04 13.33
N ILE A 440 69.21 -61.23 14.13
CA ILE A 440 69.32 -62.00 15.41
C ILE A 440 69.70 -63.42 15.16
N TYR A 441 69.07 -64.08 14.16
CA TYR A 441 69.46 -65.47 13.81
C TYR A 441 70.91 -65.55 13.34
N ASP A 442 71.37 -64.67 12.49
CA ASP A 442 72.73 -64.63 11.97
C ASP A 442 73.74 -64.35 13.08
N TYR A 443 73.37 -63.47 14.03
CA TYR A 443 74.22 -63.23 15.24
C TYR A 443 74.34 -64.50 16.11
N TRP A 444 73.23 -65.18 16.39
CA TRP A 444 73.25 -66.46 17.17
C TRP A 444 73.96 -67.54 16.44
N SER A 445 73.81 -67.69 15.14
CA SER A 445 74.53 -68.63 14.32
C SER A 445 76.04 -68.42 14.31
N PHE A 446 76.43 -67.13 14.18
CA PHE A 446 77.83 -66.74 14.26
C PHE A 446 78.42 -67.07 15.66
N LYS A 447 77.70 -66.76 16.72
CA LYS A 447 78.16 -67.09 18.10
C LYS A 447 78.33 -68.61 18.36
N LYS A 448 77.51 -69.44 17.70
CA LYS A 448 77.62 -70.92 17.85
C LYS A 448 78.62 -71.57 16.92
N THR A 449 78.78 -71.13 15.71
CA THR A 449 79.56 -71.81 14.66
C THR A 449 80.84 -71.14 14.23
N GLY A 450 81.06 -69.87 14.68
CA GLY A 450 82.26 -69.08 14.30
C GLY A 450 82.34 -68.68 12.82
N LYS A 451 81.29 -69.06 11.98
CA LYS A 451 81.31 -68.72 10.59
C LYS A 451 80.48 -67.48 10.31
N LEU A 452 81.06 -66.55 9.53
CA LEU A 452 80.33 -65.31 9.10
C LEU A 452 79.09 -65.62 8.34
N PRO A 453 77.97 -64.85 8.55
CA PRO A 453 76.76 -65.00 7.79
C PRO A 453 77.05 -64.81 6.28
N TRP A 454 76.35 -65.59 5.46
CA TRP A 454 76.55 -65.66 4.01
C TRP A 454 76.47 -64.32 3.31
N LEU A 455 75.59 -63.41 3.79
CA LEU A 455 75.47 -62.06 3.29
C LEU A 455 76.67 -61.17 3.52
N VAL A 456 77.31 -61.28 4.68
CA VAL A 456 78.54 -60.53 5.06
C VAL A 456 79.74 -61.09 4.34
N ALA A 457 79.78 -62.39 4.07
CA ALA A 457 80.86 -63.04 3.37
C ALA A 457 80.94 -62.74 1.88
N LYS A 458 79.87 -62.15 1.29
CA LYS A 458 79.75 -61.74 -0.12
C LYS A 458 79.79 -60.24 -0.35
N MET A 459 79.89 -59.41 0.71
CA MET A 459 80.08 -57.96 0.46
C MET A 459 81.57 -57.73 0.14
N PRO A 460 81.85 -56.91 -0.91
CA PRO A 460 83.20 -56.61 -1.34
C PRO A 460 83.92 -55.74 -0.29
#